data_3bec1f0168d3783d500a20acd8852ef7
#
_entry.id   3bec1f0168d3783d500a20acd8852ef7
#
_cell.length_a   1.000
_cell.length_b   1.000
_cell.length_c   1.000
_cell.angle_alpha   90.00
_cell.angle_beta   90.00
_cell.angle_gamma   90.00
#
_symmetry.space_group_name_H-M   'P 1'
#
loop_
_entity.id
_entity.type
_entity.pdbx_description
1 polymer ?
#
loop_
_entity_poly.entity_id
_entity_poly.type
_entity_poly.pdbx_seq_one_letter_code
_entity_poly.pdbx_strand_id
1 'polypeptide(L)'
;MLSQPRATRLTALLTILLAGFLVTGARVGSHVPITTRITFNREVVRILREHCLDCHSPEGIKYDLPLLTYAEARPWAKAIKEEILNRRMAPHQVVKGYGHFRHDYLLAPREQDQLISWIEGGVPKGEERDYPGELRAESGEPAWSTGKPDLILQPPAATKVPPTPFTGRRCQTIPLRDASVRWISRLDFRPEDSRVVESASFYLAPASHSNGSNGCRLPEERLVHLGEWVPGQKAASSPEGMGRQLPPRATIVIQIQYRGIEQPTSDRSRLALYFAPRPVSHLVETRPIRASSTALGARIAVEESFREDRQIVGIRPLLPRGASSLEARLINPDGTSEVLIFSRNFQFDWRPTYYFRIPRPAPAGSRLSLTAYTSKLNSPVLCQIVTARVVAPPRASTRYLNDSSVNGLRQH
;
A
#
# COMPACT_ATOMS: atom_id res chain seq x y z
N MET A 1 6.85 96.15 -6.34
CA MET A 1 5.86 95.08 -5.90
C MET A 1 5.83 94.03 -6.98
N LEU A 2 6.55 92.96 -6.72
CA LEU A 2 6.64 91.85 -7.68
C LEU A 2 5.79 90.66 -7.14
N SER A 3 4.68 90.36 -7.86
CA SER A 3 3.82 89.22 -7.58
C SER A 3 4.48 87.94 -7.98
N GLN A 4 4.71 87.12 -7.04
CA GLN A 4 5.20 85.71 -7.30
C GLN A 4 4.09 84.93 -8.02
N PRO A 5 4.45 84.15 -9.06
CA PRO A 5 3.46 83.39 -9.81
C PRO A 5 2.95 82.20 -9.04
N ARG A 6 1.62 82.03 -9.09
CA ARG A 6 0.87 80.91 -8.46
C ARG A 6 1.33 79.50 -8.87
N ALA A 7 2.12 79.41 -9.93
CA ALA A 7 2.64 78.13 -10.44
C ALA A 7 3.64 77.42 -9.48
N THR A 8 4.47 78.18 -8.75
CA THR A 8 5.48 77.62 -7.80
C THR A 8 4.87 77.01 -6.54
N ARG A 9 3.66 77.46 -6.14
CA ARG A 9 2.98 76.86 -4.96
C ARG A 9 2.26 75.57 -5.33
N LEU A 10 1.82 75.37 -6.56
CA LEU A 10 1.16 74.13 -7.02
C LEU A 10 2.16 72.98 -7.21
N THR A 11 3.36 73.32 -7.73
CA THR A 11 4.45 72.28 -7.87
C THR A 11 4.99 71.86 -6.54
N ALA A 12 5.14 72.71 -5.54
CA ALA A 12 5.57 72.39 -4.20
C ALA A 12 4.56 71.45 -3.44
N LEU A 13 3.27 71.72 -3.61
CA LEU A 13 2.19 70.89 -3.06
C LEU A 13 2.10 69.54 -3.75
N LEU A 14 2.33 69.43 -5.05
CA LEU A 14 2.32 68.16 -5.79
C LEU A 14 3.51 67.29 -5.43
N THR A 15 4.72 67.87 -5.20
CA THR A 15 5.92 67.14 -4.76
C THR A 15 5.80 66.63 -3.34
N ILE A 16 5.15 67.41 -2.42
CA ILE A 16 4.91 66.96 -1.05
C ILE A 16 3.88 65.82 -1.02
N LEU A 17 2.83 65.87 -1.84
CA LEU A 17 1.86 64.76 -1.98
C LEU A 17 2.49 63.50 -2.60
N LEU A 18 3.35 63.64 -3.60
CA LEU A 18 4.08 62.49 -4.18
C LEU A 18 5.09 61.89 -3.24
N ALA A 19 5.81 62.71 -2.46
CA ALA A 19 6.74 62.26 -1.44
C ALA A 19 6.01 61.55 -0.27
N GLY A 20 4.82 62.05 0.11
CA GLY A 20 3.95 61.41 1.10
C GLY A 20 3.43 60.06 0.66
N PHE A 21 3.18 59.86 -0.64
CA PHE A 21 2.74 58.56 -1.19
C PHE A 21 3.88 57.53 -1.28
N LEU A 22 5.14 57.96 -1.40
CA LEU A 22 6.34 57.11 -1.43
C LEU A 22 6.77 56.63 -0.06
N VAL A 23 6.44 57.36 1.02
CA VAL A 23 6.82 57.01 2.40
C VAL A 23 5.81 56.05 3.06
N THR A 24 4.57 55.98 2.56
CA THR A 24 3.51 55.09 3.05
C THR A 24 3.49 53.75 2.31
N GLY A 25 4.55 53.36 1.61
CA GLY A 25 4.83 51.99 1.24
C GLY A 25 5.08 51.15 2.50
N ALA A 26 4.10 51.15 3.41
CA ALA A 26 4.04 50.19 4.50
C ALA A 26 4.16 48.81 3.85
N ARG A 27 5.28 48.16 4.10
CA ARG A 27 5.39 46.69 3.93
C ARG A 27 4.28 46.10 4.79
N VAL A 28 3.12 45.96 4.22
CA VAL A 28 2.11 45.07 4.76
C VAL A 28 2.73 43.69 4.65
N GLY A 29 3.53 43.37 5.67
CA GLY A 29 3.93 42.00 5.90
C GLY A 29 2.64 41.24 6.00
N SER A 30 2.33 40.46 4.97
CA SER A 30 1.19 39.58 4.94
C SER A 30 1.38 38.49 6.01
N HIS A 31 1.30 38.88 7.28
CA HIS A 31 1.18 37.95 8.37
C HIS A 31 -0.26 37.44 8.34
N VAL A 32 -0.43 36.24 7.82
CA VAL A 32 -1.68 35.53 7.99
C VAL A 32 -1.90 35.36 9.50
N PRO A 33 -2.98 35.90 10.08
CA PRO A 33 -3.20 35.81 11.52
C PRO A 33 -3.29 34.35 11.94
N ILE A 34 -2.62 33.97 13.03
CA ILE A 34 -2.73 32.64 13.62
C ILE A 34 -4.10 32.56 14.33
N THR A 35 -4.99 31.73 13.80
CA THR A 35 -6.36 31.57 14.31
C THR A 35 -6.64 30.18 14.89
N THR A 36 -5.61 29.31 14.93
CA THR A 36 -5.73 27.94 15.44
C THR A 36 -4.78 27.68 16.62
N ARG A 37 -5.16 26.72 17.46
CA ARG A 37 -4.30 26.17 18.51
C ARG A 37 -3.52 24.94 18.03
N ILE A 38 -3.82 24.41 16.85
CA ILE A 38 -3.12 23.26 16.26
C ILE A 38 -1.77 23.74 15.72
N THR A 39 -0.70 23.06 16.11
CA THR A 39 0.66 23.43 15.70
C THR A 39 1.37 22.25 15.02
N PHE A 40 2.40 22.57 14.21
CA PHE A 40 3.19 21.53 13.56
C PHE A 40 3.85 20.60 14.58
N ASN A 41 4.59 21.19 15.55
CA ASN A 41 5.38 20.41 16.48
C ASN A 41 4.56 19.51 17.41
N ARG A 42 3.32 19.89 17.73
CA ARG A 42 2.49 19.16 18.68
C ARG A 42 1.58 18.13 18.02
N GLU A 43 0.81 18.51 16.98
CA GLU A 43 -0.17 17.63 16.36
C GLU A 43 0.26 17.18 14.97
N VAL A 44 0.62 18.13 14.08
CA VAL A 44 0.72 17.85 12.65
C VAL A 44 1.84 16.88 12.32
N VAL A 45 3.02 17.02 12.94
CA VAL A 45 4.15 16.13 12.69
C VAL A 45 3.83 14.66 13.05
N ARG A 46 2.98 14.42 14.04
CA ARG A 46 2.54 13.07 14.43
C ARG A 46 1.64 12.46 13.38
N ILE A 47 0.70 13.26 12.83
CA ILE A 47 -0.18 12.84 11.76
C ILE A 47 0.64 12.56 10.48
N LEU A 48 1.56 13.45 10.13
CA LEU A 48 2.43 13.24 8.97
C LEU A 48 3.29 11.97 9.12
N ARG A 49 3.84 11.73 10.32
CA ARG A 49 4.61 10.51 10.63
C ARG A 49 3.78 9.25 10.38
N GLU A 50 2.56 9.20 10.86
CA GLU A 50 1.70 8.01 10.79
C GLU A 50 1.25 7.71 9.36
N HIS A 51 0.97 8.75 8.54
CA HIS A 51 0.28 8.58 7.27
C HIS A 51 1.08 9.01 6.03
N CYS A 52 2.15 9.79 6.18
CA CYS A 52 2.80 10.44 5.04
C CYS A 52 4.29 10.10 4.89
N LEU A 53 5.04 9.96 6.00
CA LEU A 53 6.50 9.87 5.94
C LEU A 53 7.04 8.58 5.35
N ASP A 54 6.28 7.49 5.35
CA ASP A 54 6.68 6.26 4.62
C ASP A 54 6.94 6.52 3.12
N CYS A 55 6.29 7.55 2.57
CA CYS A 55 6.50 7.98 1.19
C CYS A 55 7.25 9.31 1.11
N HIS A 56 6.91 10.28 1.97
CA HIS A 56 7.37 11.67 1.92
C HIS A 56 8.53 11.92 2.92
N SER A 57 9.56 11.11 2.85
CA SER A 57 10.85 11.29 3.56
C SER A 57 12.01 11.28 2.57
N PRO A 58 13.22 11.70 2.97
CA PRO A 58 14.40 11.68 2.09
C PRO A 58 14.72 10.29 1.53
N GLU A 59 14.37 9.24 2.26
CA GLU A 59 14.54 7.83 1.86
C GLU A 59 13.31 7.24 1.16
N GLY A 60 12.19 7.96 1.14
CA GLY A 60 10.90 7.48 0.61
C GLY A 60 10.77 7.64 -0.91
N ILE A 61 9.73 7.04 -1.47
CA ILE A 61 9.41 7.11 -2.91
C ILE A 61 9.13 8.55 -3.40
N LYS A 62 8.79 9.46 -2.49
CA LYS A 62 8.57 10.89 -2.70
C LYS A 62 9.67 11.73 -2.03
N TYR A 63 10.91 11.28 -2.16
CA TYR A 63 12.10 11.92 -1.60
C TYR A 63 12.30 13.38 -2.06
N ASP A 64 11.76 13.72 -3.22
CA ASP A 64 11.73 15.06 -3.82
C ASP A 64 10.72 16.01 -3.16
N LEU A 65 9.86 15.48 -2.28
CA LEU A 65 8.87 16.24 -1.52
C LEU A 65 8.81 15.72 -0.07
N PRO A 66 9.86 15.89 0.72
CA PRO A 66 9.88 15.47 2.12
C PRO A 66 8.94 16.35 2.96
N LEU A 67 8.36 15.78 4.02
CA LEU A 67 7.43 16.45 4.93
C LEU A 67 7.80 16.24 6.41
N LEU A 68 9.06 15.89 6.70
CA LEU A 68 9.51 15.53 8.04
C LEU A 68 9.61 16.75 8.97
N THR A 69 10.04 17.88 8.44
CA THR A 69 10.27 19.10 9.21
C THR A 69 9.23 20.17 8.89
N TYR A 70 9.08 21.14 9.80
CA TYR A 70 8.23 22.30 9.57
C TYR A 70 8.63 23.09 8.31
N ALA A 71 9.95 23.25 8.09
CA ALA A 71 10.46 23.97 6.93
C ALA A 71 10.12 23.26 5.62
N GLU A 72 10.10 21.94 5.61
CA GLU A 72 9.70 21.13 4.46
C GLU A 72 8.20 21.15 4.24
N ALA A 73 7.40 20.96 5.29
CA ALA A 73 5.93 20.80 5.16
C ALA A 73 5.21 22.15 4.91
N ARG A 74 5.68 23.25 5.51
CA ARG A 74 5.02 24.54 5.44
C ARG A 74 4.77 25.07 4.02
N PRO A 75 5.71 25.03 3.07
CA PRO A 75 5.48 25.48 1.70
C PRO A 75 4.36 24.72 0.99
N TRP A 76 4.14 23.46 1.37
CA TRP A 76 3.17 22.56 0.74
C TRP A 76 1.81 22.54 1.44
N ALA A 77 1.62 23.30 2.52
CA ALA A 77 0.40 23.25 3.34
C ALA A 77 -0.90 23.35 2.52
N LYS A 78 -0.98 24.31 1.59
CA LYS A 78 -2.17 24.45 0.71
C LYS A 78 -2.36 23.23 -0.19
N ALA A 79 -1.29 22.74 -0.80
CA ALA A 79 -1.35 21.53 -1.64
C ALA A 79 -1.75 20.29 -0.82
N ILE A 80 -1.21 20.14 0.38
CA ILE A 80 -1.61 19.05 1.31
C ILE A 80 -3.11 19.10 1.57
N LYS A 81 -3.70 20.28 1.84
CA LYS A 81 -5.13 20.45 2.03
C LYS A 81 -5.91 20.00 0.80
N GLU A 82 -5.52 20.48 -0.38
CA GLU A 82 -6.18 20.14 -1.65
C GLU A 82 -6.13 18.65 -1.95
N GLU A 83 -4.97 18.01 -1.71
CA GLU A 83 -4.80 16.58 -1.93
C GLU A 83 -5.66 15.72 -0.97
N ILE A 84 -5.73 16.13 0.30
CA ILE A 84 -6.57 15.46 1.31
C ILE A 84 -8.06 15.62 0.98
N LEU A 85 -8.53 16.83 0.68
CA LEU A 85 -9.93 17.09 0.35
C LEU A 85 -10.37 16.38 -0.93
N ASN A 86 -9.50 16.31 -1.93
CA ASN A 86 -9.72 15.57 -3.16
C ASN A 86 -9.49 14.07 -3.04
N ARG A 87 -9.10 13.58 -1.85
CA ARG A 87 -8.79 12.16 -1.56
C ARG A 87 -7.73 11.57 -2.50
N ARG A 88 -6.75 12.37 -2.89
CA ARG A 88 -5.59 11.90 -3.66
C ARG A 88 -4.42 11.54 -2.75
N MET A 89 -4.39 12.09 -1.51
CA MET A 89 -3.46 11.77 -0.42
C MET A 89 -4.24 11.55 0.90
N ALA A 90 -3.93 10.60 1.76
CA ALA A 90 -3.09 9.41 1.46
C ALA A 90 -3.68 8.65 0.27
N PRO A 91 -2.90 7.89 -0.54
CA PRO A 91 -3.39 7.23 -1.75
C PRO A 91 -4.40 6.13 -1.39
N HIS A 92 -5.61 6.55 -1.10
CA HIS A 92 -6.62 5.73 -0.48
C HIS A 92 -7.85 5.66 -1.37
N GLN A 93 -8.21 4.46 -1.72
CA GLN A 93 -9.20 4.20 -2.75
C GLN A 93 -10.51 3.68 -2.21
N VAL A 94 -10.54 3.25 -0.95
CA VAL A 94 -11.74 2.66 -0.34
C VAL A 94 -12.60 3.73 0.30
N VAL A 95 -13.89 3.70 0.01
CA VAL A 95 -14.86 4.58 0.63
C VAL A 95 -15.14 4.12 2.05
N LYS A 96 -15.04 5.03 3.02
CA LYS A 96 -15.31 4.75 4.43
C LYS A 96 -16.72 4.18 4.63
N GLY A 97 -16.84 3.17 5.49
CA GLY A 97 -18.10 2.49 5.77
C GLY A 97 -18.33 1.22 4.94
N TYR A 98 -17.47 0.94 3.96
CA TYR A 98 -17.49 -0.30 3.19
C TYR A 98 -16.26 -1.15 3.49
N GLY A 99 -16.48 -2.32 4.09
CA GLY A 99 -15.42 -3.19 4.60
C GLY A 99 -14.84 -2.71 5.94
N HIS A 100 -14.40 -3.66 6.77
CA HIS A 100 -13.68 -3.38 8.01
C HIS A 100 -12.29 -3.98 7.89
N PHE A 101 -11.32 -3.14 7.50
CA PHE A 101 -9.96 -3.59 7.24
C PHE A 101 -9.06 -3.47 8.48
N ARG A 102 -7.97 -4.25 8.51
CA ARG A 102 -6.99 -4.24 9.61
C ARG A 102 -6.23 -2.94 9.70
N HIS A 103 -5.85 -2.43 8.55
CA HIS A 103 -5.17 -1.15 8.41
C HIS A 103 -6.09 -0.19 7.68
N ASP A 104 -6.45 0.86 8.37
CA ASP A 104 -7.13 2.00 7.77
C ASP A 104 -6.05 2.99 7.36
N TYR A 105 -5.80 3.08 6.05
CA TYR A 105 -4.85 4.04 5.51
C TYR A 105 -5.44 5.46 5.41
N LEU A 106 -6.71 5.63 5.79
CA LEU A 106 -7.38 6.92 5.83
C LEU A 106 -6.98 7.70 7.07
N LEU A 107 -6.87 9.01 6.91
CA LEU A 107 -6.88 9.92 8.03
C LEU A 107 -8.18 9.75 8.83
N ALA A 108 -8.08 9.67 10.15
CA ALA A 108 -9.26 9.78 11.00
C ALA A 108 -9.89 11.16 10.79
N PRO A 109 -11.22 11.32 10.93
CA PRO A 109 -11.87 12.62 10.77
C PRO A 109 -11.22 13.71 11.60
N ARG A 110 -10.85 13.42 12.84
CA ARG A 110 -10.15 14.35 13.73
C ARG A 110 -8.78 14.76 13.21
N GLU A 111 -8.01 13.84 12.62
CA GLU A 111 -6.70 14.14 12.03
C GLU A 111 -6.83 15.02 10.80
N GLN A 112 -7.84 14.74 9.97
CA GLN A 112 -8.17 15.58 8.83
C GLN A 112 -8.54 16.99 9.25
N ASP A 113 -9.43 17.14 10.27
CA ASP A 113 -9.83 18.43 10.81
C ASP A 113 -8.65 19.20 11.41
N GLN A 114 -7.74 18.49 12.11
CA GLN A 114 -6.52 19.10 12.67
C GLN A 114 -5.60 19.62 11.56
N LEU A 115 -5.36 18.85 10.50
CA LEU A 115 -4.54 19.29 9.36
C LEU A 115 -5.16 20.51 8.68
N ILE A 116 -6.48 20.49 8.42
CA ILE A 116 -7.18 21.61 7.79
C ILE A 116 -7.13 22.84 8.69
N SER A 117 -7.40 22.70 9.99
CA SER A 117 -7.35 23.79 10.96
C SER A 117 -5.95 24.40 11.07
N TRP A 118 -4.91 23.59 11.05
CA TRP A 118 -3.52 24.08 11.02
C TRP A 118 -3.24 24.90 9.76
N ILE A 119 -3.67 24.41 8.59
CA ILE A 119 -3.41 25.07 7.30
C ILE A 119 -4.18 26.37 7.20
N GLU A 120 -5.46 26.38 7.55
CA GLU A 120 -6.30 27.58 7.50
C GLU A 120 -5.97 28.58 8.59
N GLY A 121 -5.48 28.09 9.72
CA GLY A 121 -5.15 28.90 10.89
C GLY A 121 -3.76 29.56 10.87
N GLY A 122 -3.09 29.64 9.72
CA GLY A 122 -1.83 30.34 9.55
C GLY A 122 -0.56 29.49 9.68
N VAL A 123 -0.71 28.17 9.64
CA VAL A 123 0.43 27.22 9.59
C VAL A 123 1.43 27.44 10.76
N PRO A 124 1.02 27.52 12.03
CA PRO A 124 1.94 27.80 13.14
C PRO A 124 2.89 26.61 13.42
N LYS A 125 4.18 26.94 13.70
CA LYS A 125 5.19 25.92 14.04
C LYS A 125 4.93 25.28 15.41
N GLY A 126 4.60 26.09 16.41
CA GLY A 126 4.53 25.65 17.83
C GLY A 126 5.87 25.67 18.53
N GLU A 127 5.85 25.31 19.81
CA GLU A 127 7.01 25.30 20.69
C GLU A 127 7.97 24.15 20.32
N GLU A 128 9.27 24.39 20.41
CA GLU A 128 10.28 23.37 20.10
C GLU A 128 10.25 22.17 21.04
N ARG A 129 9.85 22.37 22.30
CA ARG A 129 9.68 21.31 23.30
C ARG A 129 8.57 20.32 22.97
N ASP A 130 7.58 20.72 22.14
CA ASP A 130 6.46 19.89 21.74
C ASP A 130 6.82 18.95 20.56
N TYR A 131 7.96 19.20 19.90
CA TYR A 131 8.44 18.33 18.82
C TYR A 131 8.87 16.97 19.37
N PRO A 132 8.37 15.84 18.83
CA PRO A 132 8.70 14.50 19.32
C PRO A 132 10.20 14.21 19.17
N GLY A 133 10.89 13.98 20.30
CA GLY A 133 12.33 13.69 20.32
C GLY A 133 12.71 12.42 19.55
N GLU A 134 11.78 11.45 19.50
CA GLU A 134 11.90 10.18 18.79
C GLU A 134 12.07 10.33 17.27
N LEU A 135 11.69 11.49 16.69
CA LEU A 135 11.89 11.79 15.27
C LEU A 135 13.29 12.32 14.95
N ARG A 136 14.13 12.55 15.97
CA ARG A 136 15.45 13.20 15.84
C ARG A 136 16.58 12.28 15.43
N ALA A 137 16.35 11.14 14.88
CA ALA A 137 17.31 10.18 14.33
C ALA A 137 17.25 8.81 15.00
N GLU A 138 16.55 7.92 14.43
CA GLU A 138 16.90 6.51 14.55
C GLU A 138 17.97 6.22 13.49
N SER A 139 19.22 6.48 13.85
CA SER A 139 20.40 6.01 13.12
C SER A 139 20.61 4.53 13.43
N GLY A 140 19.94 3.65 12.69
CA GLY A 140 20.09 2.20 12.79
C GLY A 140 19.34 1.53 11.64
N GLU A 141 19.78 0.32 11.27
CA GLU A 141 18.96 -0.52 10.37
C GLU A 141 17.58 -0.70 11.00
N PRO A 142 16.50 -0.25 10.36
CA PRO A 142 15.19 -0.31 10.98
C PRO A 142 14.87 -1.77 11.32
N ALA A 143 14.47 -2.04 12.56
CA ALA A 143 14.08 -3.39 12.98
C ALA A 143 12.91 -3.88 12.14
N TRP A 144 12.82 -5.17 11.82
CA TRP A 144 11.65 -5.74 11.13
C TRP A 144 10.38 -5.40 11.92
N SER A 145 9.35 -4.94 11.24
CA SER A 145 8.14 -4.37 11.85
C SER A 145 7.44 -5.30 12.86
N THR A 146 7.80 -6.58 12.83
CA THR A 146 7.10 -7.62 13.58
C THR A 146 8.05 -8.60 14.29
N GLY A 147 9.25 -8.15 14.61
CA GLY A 147 10.27 -8.94 15.28
C GLY A 147 11.14 -9.75 14.32
N LYS A 148 11.96 -10.67 14.86
CA LYS A 148 12.93 -11.44 14.07
C LYS A 148 12.21 -12.40 13.11
N PRO A 149 12.48 -12.35 11.80
CA PRO A 149 11.93 -13.29 10.83
C PRO A 149 12.57 -14.67 10.94
N ASP A 150 11.84 -15.70 10.52
CA ASP A 150 12.35 -17.07 10.43
C ASP A 150 13.29 -17.26 9.24
N LEU A 151 13.02 -16.54 8.14
CA LEU A 151 13.85 -16.61 6.94
C LEU A 151 13.86 -15.25 6.22
N ILE A 152 15.05 -14.80 5.86
CA ILE A 152 15.24 -13.61 5.02
C ILE A 152 15.73 -14.05 3.66
N LEU A 153 14.99 -13.66 2.62
CA LEU A 153 15.35 -13.89 1.23
C LEU A 153 15.91 -12.59 0.65
N GLN A 154 17.13 -12.68 0.14
CA GLN A 154 17.79 -11.57 -0.51
C GLN A 154 18.42 -12.08 -1.82
N PRO A 155 18.26 -11.35 -2.93
CA PRO A 155 18.93 -11.69 -4.18
C PRO A 155 20.45 -11.75 -4.03
N PRO A 156 21.16 -12.64 -4.74
CA PRO A 156 22.61 -12.75 -4.65
C PRO A 156 23.34 -11.48 -5.12
N ALA A 157 22.76 -10.75 -6.07
CA ALA A 157 23.30 -9.51 -6.62
C ALA A 157 22.27 -8.38 -6.54
N ALA A 158 22.76 -7.15 -6.41
CA ALA A 158 21.91 -5.95 -6.50
C ALA A 158 21.40 -5.74 -7.94
N THR A 159 20.19 -5.25 -8.05
CA THR A 159 19.58 -4.83 -9.32
C THR A 159 20.02 -3.42 -9.64
N LYS A 160 20.66 -3.22 -10.81
CA LYS A 160 20.98 -1.89 -11.31
C LYS A 160 19.71 -1.21 -11.80
N VAL A 161 19.47 0.01 -11.32
CA VAL A 161 18.33 0.86 -11.70
C VAL A 161 18.88 2.04 -12.50
N PRO A 162 18.59 2.12 -13.80
CA PRO A 162 18.99 3.26 -14.63
C PRO A 162 18.35 4.57 -14.14
N PRO A 163 18.93 5.73 -14.51
CA PRO A 163 18.35 7.02 -14.13
C PRO A 163 17.00 7.27 -14.83
N THR A 164 16.27 8.30 -14.37
CA THR A 164 15.06 8.78 -15.04
C THR A 164 15.33 9.07 -16.54
N PRO A 165 14.41 8.78 -17.46
CA PRO A 165 12.99 8.44 -17.25
C PRO A 165 12.72 6.93 -17.13
N PHE A 166 13.64 6.13 -16.61
CA PHE A 166 13.47 4.68 -16.52
C PHE A 166 12.26 4.30 -15.66
N THR A 167 11.47 3.36 -16.17
CA THR A 167 10.49 2.57 -15.42
C THR A 167 10.48 1.15 -15.95
N GLY A 168 10.44 0.16 -15.06
CA GLY A 168 10.50 -1.22 -15.53
C GLY A 168 10.43 -2.26 -14.43
N ARG A 169 10.07 -3.48 -14.81
CA ARG A 169 10.01 -4.63 -13.91
C ARG A 169 11.30 -5.44 -13.94
N ARG A 170 11.66 -5.96 -12.78
CA ARG A 170 12.74 -6.95 -12.62
C ARG A 170 12.24 -8.09 -11.77
N CYS A 171 12.63 -9.30 -12.10
CA CYS A 171 12.32 -10.49 -11.33
C CYS A 171 13.59 -11.12 -10.78
N GLN A 172 13.54 -11.47 -9.52
CA GLN A 172 14.57 -12.21 -8.80
C GLN A 172 14.01 -13.57 -8.41
N THR A 173 14.71 -14.64 -8.77
CA THR A 173 14.32 -16.01 -8.46
C THR A 173 15.23 -16.56 -7.38
N ILE A 174 14.66 -17.03 -6.28
CA ILE A 174 15.38 -17.53 -5.11
C ILE A 174 14.92 -18.94 -4.81
N PRO A 175 15.72 -19.98 -5.15
CA PRO A 175 15.40 -21.35 -4.78
C PRO A 175 15.63 -21.58 -3.30
N LEU A 176 14.68 -22.22 -2.64
CA LEU A 176 14.77 -22.61 -1.24
C LEU A 176 15.34 -24.03 -1.12
N ARG A 177 16.21 -24.23 -0.13
CA ARG A 177 16.85 -25.53 0.14
C ARG A 177 16.10 -26.37 1.17
N ASP A 178 15.12 -25.78 1.87
CA ASP A 178 14.34 -26.50 2.89
C ASP A 178 13.57 -27.66 2.25
N ALA A 179 13.78 -28.84 2.79
CA ALA A 179 13.15 -30.07 2.33
C ALA A 179 11.79 -30.34 3.01
N SER A 180 11.37 -29.49 3.94
CA SER A 180 10.13 -29.63 4.69
C SER A 180 9.03 -28.70 4.18
N VAL A 181 7.77 -29.09 4.39
CA VAL A 181 6.62 -28.20 4.19
C VAL A 181 6.61 -27.18 5.30
N ARG A 182 6.52 -25.90 4.95
CA ARG A 182 6.34 -24.79 5.89
C ARG A 182 5.02 -24.06 5.61
N TRP A 183 4.58 -23.29 6.59
CA TRP A 183 3.38 -22.46 6.45
C TRP A 183 3.74 -21.01 6.73
N ILE A 184 3.63 -20.17 5.70
CA ILE A 184 3.90 -18.74 5.83
C ILE A 184 2.68 -18.09 6.49
N SER A 185 2.89 -17.48 7.64
CA SER A 185 1.89 -16.69 8.37
C SER A 185 1.97 -15.20 8.03
N ARG A 186 3.17 -14.71 7.64
CA ARG A 186 3.42 -13.29 7.37
C ARG A 186 4.56 -13.11 6.38
N LEU A 187 4.43 -12.04 5.60
CA LEU A 187 5.44 -11.52 4.69
C LEU A 187 5.75 -10.08 5.09
N ASP A 188 7.03 -9.72 5.14
CA ASP A 188 7.49 -8.35 5.31
C ASP A 188 8.56 -8.06 4.26
N PHE A 189 8.46 -6.95 3.55
CA PHE A 189 9.37 -6.60 2.46
C PHE A 189 10.03 -5.27 2.72
N ARG A 190 11.33 -5.22 2.42
CA ARG A 190 12.12 -4.01 2.57
C ARG A 190 12.95 -3.74 1.34
N PRO A 191 12.69 -2.66 0.66
CA PRO A 191 13.65 -2.08 -0.27
C PRO A 191 14.98 -1.77 0.42
N GLU A 192 16.09 -1.90 -0.27
CA GLU A 192 17.34 -1.28 0.14
C GLU A 192 17.34 0.22 -0.22
N ASP A 193 16.80 0.56 -1.39
CA ASP A 193 16.57 1.94 -1.81
C ASP A 193 15.06 2.18 -2.10
N SER A 194 14.32 2.66 -1.10
CA SER A 194 12.88 2.89 -1.23
C SER A 194 12.50 4.00 -2.22
N ARG A 195 13.45 4.84 -2.64
CA ARG A 195 13.22 5.91 -3.61
C ARG A 195 12.91 5.38 -5.00
N VAL A 196 13.41 4.19 -5.32
CA VAL A 196 13.30 3.58 -6.66
C VAL A 196 12.34 2.41 -6.73
N VAL A 197 11.84 1.89 -5.61
CA VAL A 197 10.91 0.74 -5.58
C VAL A 197 9.47 1.22 -5.50
N GLU A 198 8.71 1.07 -6.59
CA GLU A 198 7.30 1.46 -6.65
C GLU A 198 6.36 0.39 -6.07
N SER A 199 6.68 -0.88 -6.29
CA SER A 199 5.93 -2.01 -5.73
C SER A 199 6.71 -3.31 -5.88
N ALA A 200 6.35 -4.31 -5.06
CA ALA A 200 6.84 -5.67 -5.20
C ALA A 200 5.67 -6.66 -5.14
N SER A 201 5.80 -7.78 -5.85
CA SER A 201 4.87 -8.92 -5.77
C SER A 201 5.65 -10.21 -5.61
N PHE A 202 5.14 -11.11 -4.78
CA PHE A 202 5.83 -12.33 -4.39
C PHE A 202 5.05 -13.54 -4.89
N TYR A 203 5.77 -14.47 -5.51
CA TYR A 203 5.16 -15.65 -6.09
C TYR A 203 5.91 -16.91 -5.69
N LEU A 204 5.17 -17.99 -5.59
CA LEU A 204 5.71 -19.33 -5.52
C LEU A 204 5.71 -19.90 -6.95
N ALA A 205 6.86 -20.32 -7.39
CA ALA A 205 7.07 -20.94 -8.69
C ALA A 205 7.37 -22.44 -8.56
N PRO A 206 7.08 -23.25 -9.60
CA PRO A 206 7.58 -24.62 -9.68
C PRO A 206 9.11 -24.68 -9.57
N ALA A 207 9.65 -25.77 -9.03
CA ALA A 207 11.10 -25.95 -8.88
C ALA A 207 11.88 -25.86 -10.19
N SER A 208 11.23 -26.16 -11.32
CA SER A 208 11.79 -26.06 -12.67
C SER A 208 11.83 -24.62 -13.24
N HIS A 209 11.33 -23.64 -12.49
CA HIS A 209 11.29 -22.26 -12.98
C HIS A 209 12.69 -21.64 -12.95
N SER A 210 13.20 -21.26 -14.12
CA SER A 210 14.41 -20.46 -14.26
C SER A 210 14.08 -19.08 -14.81
N ASN A 211 14.80 -18.05 -14.38
CA ASN A 211 14.73 -16.73 -14.99
C ASN A 211 15.20 -16.83 -16.45
N GLY A 212 14.30 -16.58 -17.38
CA GLY A 212 14.71 -16.35 -18.77
C GLY A 212 15.59 -15.09 -18.82
N SER A 213 16.59 -15.10 -19.67
CA SER A 213 17.60 -14.04 -19.83
C SER A 213 17.04 -12.67 -20.23
N ASN A 214 15.76 -12.55 -20.59
CA ASN A 214 15.15 -11.35 -21.19
C ASN A 214 14.00 -10.77 -20.35
N GLY A 215 14.20 -10.56 -19.06
CA GLY A 215 13.25 -9.83 -18.26
C GLY A 215 12.16 -10.70 -17.61
N CYS A 216 11.30 -10.04 -16.85
CA CYS A 216 10.28 -10.62 -15.99
C CYS A 216 9.05 -11.06 -16.81
N ARG A 217 9.15 -12.08 -17.63
CA ARG A 217 7.99 -12.75 -18.24
C ARG A 217 7.58 -13.91 -17.34
N LEU A 218 6.66 -13.60 -16.42
CA LEU A 218 6.07 -14.63 -15.57
C LEU A 218 4.79 -15.15 -16.23
N PRO A 219 4.69 -16.44 -16.51
CA PRO A 219 3.40 -17.04 -16.86
C PRO A 219 2.54 -17.05 -15.60
N GLU A 220 1.77 -15.96 -15.40
CA GLU A 220 0.96 -15.76 -14.19
C GLU A 220 0.05 -16.95 -13.85
N GLU A 221 -0.31 -17.74 -14.85
CA GLU A 221 -1.16 -18.93 -14.71
C GLU A 221 -0.47 -20.09 -13.96
N ARG A 222 0.86 -20.11 -13.91
CA ARG A 222 1.67 -21.16 -13.26
C ARG A 222 2.24 -20.75 -11.92
N LEU A 223 1.99 -19.51 -11.50
CA LEU A 223 2.55 -18.96 -10.27
C LEU A 223 1.46 -18.79 -9.22
N VAL A 224 1.78 -19.20 -8.00
CA VAL A 224 0.90 -18.94 -6.84
C VAL A 224 1.30 -17.59 -6.23
N HIS A 225 0.39 -16.63 -6.25
CA HIS A 225 0.62 -15.31 -5.65
C HIS A 225 0.64 -15.44 -4.11
N LEU A 226 1.74 -15.05 -3.50
CA LEU A 226 1.93 -15.09 -2.04
C LEU A 226 1.56 -13.78 -1.35
N GLY A 227 1.76 -12.66 -2.03
CA GLY A 227 1.50 -11.34 -1.49
C GLY A 227 2.18 -10.25 -2.31
N GLU A 228 2.02 -9.03 -1.88
CA GLU A 228 2.63 -7.85 -2.48
C GLU A 228 3.04 -6.86 -1.41
N TRP A 229 3.79 -5.86 -1.85
CA TRP A 229 4.17 -4.70 -1.07
C TRP A 229 4.05 -3.43 -1.93
N VAL A 230 3.59 -2.36 -1.32
CA VAL A 230 3.62 -0.99 -1.84
C VAL A 230 4.13 -0.05 -0.74
N PRO A 231 4.73 1.11 -1.08
CA PRO A 231 5.18 2.07 -0.07
C PRO A 231 4.10 2.41 0.95
N GLY A 232 4.45 2.39 2.25
CA GLY A 232 3.50 2.62 3.34
C GLY A 232 2.60 1.44 3.71
N GLN A 233 2.69 0.31 3.00
CA GLN A 233 1.92 -0.88 3.36
C GLN A 233 2.52 -1.58 4.58
N LYS A 234 1.71 -1.80 5.61
CA LYS A 234 2.09 -2.62 6.77
C LYS A 234 2.23 -4.09 6.37
N ALA A 235 3.12 -4.83 7.06
CA ALA A 235 3.38 -6.23 6.76
C ALA A 235 2.10 -7.09 6.75
N ALA A 236 1.93 -7.86 5.67
CA ALA A 236 0.75 -8.69 5.48
C ALA A 236 0.82 -9.95 6.35
N SER A 237 -0.11 -10.12 7.30
CA SER A 237 -0.21 -11.32 8.13
C SER A 237 -1.52 -12.05 7.93
N SER A 238 -1.46 -13.37 7.91
CA SER A 238 -2.65 -14.22 7.96
C SER A 238 -3.28 -14.20 9.36
N PRO A 239 -4.60 -14.41 9.49
CA PRO A 239 -5.22 -14.67 10.78
C PRO A 239 -4.62 -15.90 11.47
N GLU A 240 -4.83 -16.01 12.79
CA GLU A 240 -4.39 -17.19 13.55
C GLU A 240 -4.99 -18.49 12.97
N GLY A 241 -4.20 -19.55 12.92
CA GLY A 241 -4.60 -20.82 12.32
C GLY A 241 -4.68 -20.83 10.79
N MET A 242 -4.35 -19.71 10.13
CA MET A 242 -4.32 -19.61 8.68
C MET A 242 -2.89 -19.41 8.17
N GLY A 243 -2.58 -19.99 7.00
CA GLY A 243 -1.25 -19.85 6.41
C GLY A 243 -1.24 -20.19 4.93
N ARG A 244 -0.19 -19.74 4.25
CA ARG A 244 0.13 -20.09 2.86
C ARG A 244 1.12 -21.25 2.87
N GLN A 245 0.81 -22.29 2.15
CA GLN A 245 1.70 -23.45 2.09
C GLN A 245 2.95 -23.12 1.27
N LEU A 246 4.10 -23.42 1.85
CA LEU A 246 5.41 -23.39 1.20
C LEU A 246 5.88 -24.84 1.01
N PRO A 247 5.84 -25.37 -0.21
CA PRO A 247 6.29 -26.73 -0.49
C PRO A 247 7.79 -26.92 -0.25
N PRO A 248 8.25 -28.16 -0.08
CA PRO A 248 9.68 -28.45 -0.05
C PRO A 248 10.38 -28.00 -1.32
N ARG A 249 11.60 -27.46 -1.18
CA ARG A 249 12.43 -27.00 -2.30
C ARG A 249 11.70 -26.02 -3.22
N ALA A 250 10.83 -25.20 -2.64
CA ALA A 250 10.10 -24.17 -3.36
C ALA A 250 11.02 -23.13 -3.99
N THR A 251 10.56 -22.49 -5.03
CA THR A 251 11.24 -21.34 -5.63
C THR A 251 10.37 -20.10 -5.41
N ILE A 252 10.94 -19.06 -4.80
CA ILE A 252 10.28 -17.78 -4.62
C ILE A 252 10.72 -16.84 -5.73
N VAL A 253 9.75 -16.18 -6.36
CA VAL A 253 10.00 -15.12 -7.33
C VAL A 253 9.57 -13.80 -6.70
N ILE A 254 10.50 -12.86 -6.63
CA ILE A 254 10.26 -11.47 -6.22
C ILE A 254 10.23 -10.62 -7.48
N GLN A 255 9.07 -10.12 -7.85
CA GLN A 255 8.88 -9.20 -8.96
C GLN A 255 8.82 -7.79 -8.42
N ILE A 256 9.73 -6.92 -8.84
CA ILE A 256 9.81 -5.54 -8.37
C ILE A 256 9.57 -4.59 -9.54
N GLN A 257 8.69 -3.63 -9.35
CA GLN A 257 8.50 -2.48 -10.23
C GLN A 257 9.42 -1.37 -9.76
N TYR A 258 10.35 -0.96 -10.63
CA TYR A 258 11.30 0.10 -10.38
C TYR A 258 10.95 1.36 -11.17
N ARG A 259 11.35 2.51 -10.63
CA ARG A 259 11.49 3.78 -11.34
C ARG A 259 12.93 4.31 -11.18
N GLY A 260 13.41 5.05 -12.17
CA GLY A 260 14.67 5.77 -12.07
C GLY A 260 14.55 7.04 -11.21
N ILE A 261 15.67 7.44 -10.65
CA ILE A 261 15.88 8.75 -10.03
C ILE A 261 16.94 9.51 -10.84
N GLU A 262 17.34 10.71 -10.45
CA GLU A 262 18.29 11.53 -11.22
C GLU A 262 19.62 10.82 -11.53
N GLN A 263 20.15 10.07 -10.54
CA GLN A 263 21.37 9.32 -10.67
C GLN A 263 21.11 7.83 -10.76
N PRO A 264 21.96 7.07 -11.51
CA PRO A 264 21.87 5.62 -11.50
C PRO A 264 22.12 5.11 -10.07
N THR A 265 21.32 4.12 -9.67
CA THR A 265 21.45 3.48 -8.35
C THR A 265 21.32 1.97 -8.43
N SER A 266 21.38 1.32 -7.30
CA SER A 266 21.14 -0.12 -7.20
C SER A 266 20.25 -0.43 -6.01
N ASP A 267 19.51 -1.53 -6.12
CA ASP A 267 18.65 -2.03 -5.05
C ASP A 267 18.87 -3.53 -4.83
N ARG A 268 18.94 -3.93 -3.58
CA ARG A 268 19.03 -5.31 -3.15
C ARG A 268 18.00 -5.58 -2.05
N SER A 269 16.75 -5.40 -2.42
CA SER A 269 15.58 -5.59 -1.55
C SER A 269 15.56 -6.95 -0.84
N ARG A 270 14.97 -6.98 0.35
CA ARG A 270 14.85 -8.18 1.19
C ARG A 270 13.39 -8.54 1.43
N LEU A 271 13.08 -9.84 1.38
CA LEU A 271 11.78 -10.39 1.74
C LEU A 271 11.93 -11.29 2.96
N ALA A 272 11.28 -10.94 4.05
CA ALA A 272 11.22 -11.73 5.26
C ALA A 272 9.97 -12.63 5.27
N LEU A 273 10.17 -13.88 5.63
CA LEU A 273 9.13 -14.87 5.84
C LEU A 273 9.04 -15.20 7.33
N TYR A 274 7.82 -15.22 7.84
CA TYR A 274 7.49 -15.69 9.18
C TYR A 274 6.62 -16.93 9.07
N PHE A 275 7.02 -17.99 9.72
CA PHE A 275 6.28 -19.25 9.69
C PHE A 275 5.22 -19.31 10.78
N ALA A 276 4.17 -20.06 10.53
CA ALA A 276 3.14 -20.29 11.53
C ALA A 276 3.70 -21.16 12.67
N PRO A 277 3.61 -20.70 13.93
CA PRO A 277 4.17 -21.42 15.07
C PRO A 277 3.33 -22.63 15.50
N ARG A 278 2.11 -22.77 14.97
CA ARG A 278 1.13 -23.81 15.30
C ARG A 278 0.61 -24.47 14.03
N PRO A 279 -0.03 -25.64 14.13
CA PRO A 279 -0.69 -26.28 13.01
C PRO A 279 -1.68 -25.31 12.33
N VAL A 280 -1.59 -25.24 11.01
CA VAL A 280 -2.48 -24.44 10.18
C VAL A 280 -3.71 -25.27 9.87
N SER A 281 -4.89 -24.74 10.18
CA SER A 281 -6.18 -25.35 9.90
C SER A 281 -6.80 -24.86 8.59
N HIS A 282 -6.33 -23.71 8.09
CA HIS A 282 -6.86 -23.10 6.87
C HIS A 282 -5.75 -22.71 5.91
N LEU A 283 -5.84 -23.18 4.68
CA LEU A 283 -4.96 -22.77 3.58
C LEU A 283 -5.42 -21.43 3.00
N VAL A 284 -4.53 -20.45 3.03
CA VAL A 284 -4.74 -19.14 2.40
C VAL A 284 -4.27 -19.16 0.95
N GLU A 285 -5.16 -18.78 0.06
CA GLU A 285 -4.94 -18.72 -1.39
C GLU A 285 -5.33 -17.35 -1.95
N THR A 286 -4.64 -16.90 -2.98
CA THR A 286 -5.03 -15.71 -3.75
C THR A 286 -5.59 -16.16 -5.10
N ARG A 287 -6.81 -15.72 -5.40
CA ARG A 287 -7.51 -16.04 -6.65
C ARG A 287 -7.74 -14.77 -7.47
N PRO A 288 -7.32 -14.74 -8.74
CA PRO A 288 -7.66 -13.63 -9.63
C PRO A 288 -9.10 -13.79 -10.13
N ILE A 289 -9.88 -12.72 -10.12
CA ILE A 289 -11.19 -12.63 -10.75
C ILE A 289 -11.03 -11.63 -11.89
N ARG A 290 -11.32 -12.07 -13.10
CA ARG A 290 -11.15 -11.29 -14.32
C ARG A 290 -12.48 -11.05 -14.98
N ALA A 291 -12.74 -9.81 -15.38
CA ALA A 291 -13.83 -9.42 -16.25
C ALA A 291 -13.28 -8.60 -17.40
N SER A 292 -13.80 -8.81 -18.58
CA SER A 292 -13.54 -7.96 -19.74
C SER A 292 -14.86 -7.42 -20.27
N SER A 293 -14.90 -6.13 -20.58
CA SER A 293 -16.03 -5.55 -21.30
C SER A 293 -15.77 -5.69 -22.79
N THR A 294 -16.76 -6.26 -23.49
CA THR A 294 -16.81 -6.27 -24.95
C THR A 294 -17.78 -5.23 -25.50
N ALA A 295 -18.51 -4.50 -24.63
CA ALA A 295 -19.54 -3.55 -25.02
C ALA A 295 -19.12 -2.10 -24.75
N LEU A 296 -19.63 -1.19 -25.56
CA LEU A 296 -19.66 0.26 -25.35
C LEU A 296 -20.49 0.60 -24.09
N GLY A 297 -19.97 0.31 -22.92
CA GLY A 297 -20.66 0.55 -21.66
C GLY A 297 -19.69 0.83 -20.55
N ALA A 298 -19.97 1.90 -19.80
CA ALA A 298 -19.17 2.30 -18.64
C ALA A 298 -19.16 1.26 -17.51
N ARG A 299 -19.99 0.21 -17.58
CA ARG A 299 -20.16 -0.79 -16.50
C ARG A 299 -19.67 -2.16 -16.93
N ILE A 300 -18.79 -2.72 -16.14
CA ILE A 300 -18.29 -4.10 -16.24
C ILE A 300 -18.77 -4.84 -14.99
N ALA A 301 -19.44 -6.00 -15.17
CA ALA A 301 -19.86 -6.82 -14.05
C ALA A 301 -19.43 -8.27 -14.28
N VAL A 302 -19.01 -8.95 -13.20
CA VAL A 302 -18.71 -10.38 -13.20
C VAL A 302 -19.13 -10.98 -11.87
N GLU A 303 -19.58 -12.23 -11.92
CA GLU A 303 -19.87 -13.03 -10.74
C GLU A 303 -18.99 -14.28 -10.71
N GLU A 304 -18.46 -14.57 -9.54
CA GLU A 304 -17.69 -15.78 -9.23
C GLU A 304 -18.39 -16.53 -8.09
N SER A 305 -18.68 -17.82 -8.29
CA SER A 305 -19.36 -18.65 -7.30
C SER A 305 -18.39 -19.49 -6.49
N PHE A 306 -18.63 -19.61 -5.19
CA PHE A 306 -17.89 -20.48 -4.29
C PHE A 306 -18.59 -21.86 -4.24
N ARG A 307 -17.84 -22.91 -4.65
CA ARG A 307 -18.35 -24.30 -4.63
C ARG A 307 -18.16 -24.99 -3.29
N GLU A 308 -17.36 -24.41 -2.41
CA GLU A 308 -17.04 -24.90 -1.07
C GLU A 308 -16.99 -23.74 -0.09
N ASP A 309 -17.12 -24.04 1.19
CA ASP A 309 -17.02 -23.04 2.23
C ASP A 309 -15.65 -22.37 2.22
N ARG A 310 -15.66 -21.06 2.21
CA ARG A 310 -14.45 -20.23 2.26
C ARG A 310 -14.60 -19.10 3.24
N GLN A 311 -13.46 -18.54 3.64
CA GLN A 311 -13.40 -17.28 4.34
C GLN A 311 -12.67 -16.27 3.46
N ILE A 312 -13.27 -15.12 3.21
CA ILE A 312 -12.63 -14.04 2.48
C ILE A 312 -11.75 -13.28 3.47
N VAL A 313 -10.44 -13.36 3.28
CA VAL A 313 -9.43 -12.78 4.17
C VAL A 313 -9.04 -11.37 3.72
N GLY A 314 -9.09 -11.12 2.41
CA GLY A 314 -8.72 -9.83 1.84
C GLY A 314 -9.14 -9.68 0.38
N ILE A 315 -9.05 -8.45 -0.11
CA ILE A 315 -9.41 -8.09 -1.48
C ILE A 315 -8.43 -7.04 -2.02
N ARG A 316 -8.00 -7.21 -3.26
CA ARG A 316 -7.08 -6.32 -3.95
C ARG A 316 -7.66 -5.88 -5.27
N PRO A 317 -8.16 -4.65 -5.40
CA PRO A 317 -8.55 -4.09 -6.68
C PRO A 317 -7.33 -3.87 -7.58
N LEU A 318 -7.42 -4.31 -8.84
CA LEU A 318 -6.38 -4.12 -9.86
C LEU A 318 -7.05 -3.55 -11.12
N LEU A 319 -7.54 -2.34 -11.00
CA LEU A 319 -8.26 -1.69 -12.07
C LEU A 319 -7.32 -1.16 -13.15
N PRO A 320 -7.72 -1.16 -14.43
CA PRO A 320 -6.96 -0.54 -15.50
C PRO A 320 -7.05 0.99 -15.44
N ARG A 321 -6.10 1.68 -16.08
CA ARG A 321 -6.19 3.14 -16.25
C ARG A 321 -7.49 3.51 -16.98
N GLY A 322 -8.23 4.47 -16.43
CA GLY A 322 -9.55 4.87 -16.92
C GLY A 322 -10.72 4.26 -16.16
N ALA A 323 -10.49 3.32 -15.24
CA ALA A 323 -11.51 2.90 -14.31
C ALA A 323 -11.73 3.98 -13.24
N SER A 324 -13.00 4.24 -12.91
CA SER A 324 -13.39 5.26 -11.94
C SER A 324 -13.80 4.70 -10.59
N SER A 325 -14.37 3.50 -10.58
CA SER A 325 -14.82 2.85 -9.34
C SER A 325 -14.91 1.33 -9.47
N LEU A 326 -14.90 0.65 -8.32
CA LEU A 326 -15.15 -0.77 -8.17
C LEU A 326 -16.00 -1.00 -6.93
N GLU A 327 -17.03 -1.82 -7.06
CA GLU A 327 -17.74 -2.45 -5.95
C GLU A 327 -17.51 -3.96 -6.00
N ALA A 328 -17.17 -4.56 -4.85
CA ALA A 328 -17.23 -6.00 -4.67
C ALA A 328 -18.25 -6.34 -3.58
N ARG A 329 -19.21 -7.21 -3.92
CA ARG A 329 -20.32 -7.61 -3.06
C ARG A 329 -20.36 -9.13 -2.90
N LEU A 330 -20.41 -9.58 -1.67
CA LEU A 330 -20.68 -10.98 -1.35
C LEU A 330 -22.21 -11.16 -1.26
N ILE A 331 -22.73 -12.14 -1.94
CA ILE A 331 -24.14 -12.55 -1.92
C ILE A 331 -24.20 -13.98 -1.39
N ASN A 332 -24.82 -14.16 -0.24
CA ASN A 332 -24.97 -15.46 0.41
C ASN A 332 -26.08 -16.31 -0.22
N PRO A 333 -26.10 -17.64 0.01
CA PRO A 333 -27.14 -18.52 -0.52
C PRO A 333 -28.56 -18.18 -0.05
N ASP A 334 -28.69 -17.56 1.13
CA ASP A 334 -29.98 -17.08 1.67
C ASP A 334 -30.46 -15.76 1.08
N GLY A 335 -29.71 -15.19 0.12
CA GLY A 335 -30.01 -13.91 -0.53
C GLY A 335 -29.51 -12.68 0.21
N THR A 336 -28.98 -12.81 1.42
CA THR A 336 -28.35 -11.68 2.12
C THR A 336 -27.10 -11.24 1.37
N SER A 337 -26.76 -9.95 1.44
CA SER A 337 -25.57 -9.45 0.75
C SER A 337 -24.83 -8.38 1.55
N GLU A 338 -23.51 -8.36 1.38
CA GLU A 338 -22.59 -7.41 2.01
C GLU A 338 -21.66 -6.78 0.97
N VAL A 339 -21.50 -5.46 1.00
CA VAL A 339 -20.46 -4.80 0.22
C VAL A 339 -19.11 -4.96 0.93
N LEU A 340 -18.25 -5.75 0.34
CA LEU A 340 -16.92 -6.05 0.88
C LEU A 340 -15.96 -4.88 0.73
N ILE A 341 -16.03 -4.19 -0.41
CA ILE A 341 -15.22 -3.02 -0.73
C ILE A 341 -15.96 -2.17 -1.75
N PHE A 342 -15.89 -0.86 -1.55
CA PHE A 342 -16.25 0.13 -2.55
C PHE A 342 -15.10 1.12 -2.73
N SER A 343 -14.58 1.21 -3.93
CA SER A 343 -13.42 2.03 -4.27
C SER A 343 -13.80 3.08 -5.31
N ARG A 344 -13.31 4.32 -5.11
CA ARG A 344 -13.44 5.45 -6.05
C ARG A 344 -12.09 6.12 -6.24
N ASN A 345 -11.94 6.89 -7.33
CA ASN A 345 -10.75 7.69 -7.62
C ASN A 345 -9.46 6.85 -7.57
N PHE A 346 -9.46 5.76 -8.32
CA PHE A 346 -8.45 4.72 -8.23
C PHE A 346 -7.03 5.23 -8.55
N GLN A 347 -6.10 5.05 -7.58
CA GLN A 347 -4.67 5.32 -7.75
C GLN A 347 -3.98 4.11 -8.35
N PHE A 348 -3.57 4.20 -9.62
CA PHE A 348 -3.05 3.04 -10.36
C PHE A 348 -1.67 2.61 -9.89
N ASP A 349 -0.93 3.48 -9.23
CA ASP A 349 0.44 3.25 -8.82
C ASP A 349 0.54 2.71 -7.38
N TRP A 350 -0.57 2.72 -6.64
CA TRP A 350 -0.64 2.21 -5.27
C TRP A 350 -1.81 1.24 -5.11
N ARG A 351 -1.52 -0.08 -5.04
CA ARG A 351 -2.51 -1.17 -5.10
C ARG A 351 -2.29 -2.20 -4.00
N PRO A 352 -2.56 -1.86 -2.73
CA PRO A 352 -2.43 -2.80 -1.64
C PRO A 352 -3.56 -3.82 -1.63
N THR A 353 -3.34 -4.95 -0.95
CA THR A 353 -4.43 -5.80 -0.51
C THR A 353 -5.04 -5.23 0.77
N TYR A 354 -6.35 -5.09 0.76
CA TYR A 354 -7.14 -4.71 1.92
C TYR A 354 -7.53 -5.97 2.70
N TYR A 355 -6.85 -6.25 3.81
CA TYR A 355 -7.12 -7.40 4.65
C TYR A 355 -8.23 -7.07 5.65
N PHE A 356 -9.27 -7.90 5.70
CA PHE A 356 -10.35 -7.72 6.67
C PHE A 356 -9.86 -7.92 8.09
N ARG A 357 -10.37 -7.13 9.03
CA ARG A 357 -10.09 -7.29 10.45
C ARG A 357 -10.57 -8.66 10.94
N ILE A 358 -11.76 -9.04 10.51
CA ILE A 358 -12.35 -10.37 10.72
C ILE A 358 -12.65 -10.94 9.33
N PRO A 359 -12.13 -12.12 8.98
CA PRO A 359 -12.45 -12.76 7.70
C PRO A 359 -13.97 -12.89 7.51
N ARG A 360 -14.44 -12.76 6.25
CA ARG A 360 -15.86 -12.82 5.92
C ARG A 360 -16.22 -14.23 5.49
N PRO A 361 -17.16 -14.90 6.18
CA PRO A 361 -17.64 -16.22 5.77
C PRO A 361 -18.27 -16.13 4.38
N ALA A 362 -17.93 -17.07 3.52
CA ALA A 362 -18.53 -17.29 2.22
C ALA A 362 -18.89 -18.78 2.09
N PRO A 363 -20.08 -19.19 2.58
CA PRO A 363 -20.55 -20.56 2.48
C PRO A 363 -20.61 -21.04 1.03
N ALA A 364 -20.59 -22.35 0.82
CA ALA A 364 -20.81 -22.95 -0.49
C ALA A 364 -22.12 -22.44 -1.11
N GLY A 365 -22.09 -22.08 -2.39
CA GLY A 365 -23.21 -21.42 -3.08
C GLY A 365 -23.21 -19.89 -2.98
N SER A 366 -22.38 -19.27 -2.13
CA SER A 366 -22.19 -17.82 -2.16
C SER A 366 -21.61 -17.35 -3.48
N ARG A 367 -21.93 -16.11 -3.86
CA ARG A 367 -21.43 -15.46 -5.08
C ARG A 367 -20.72 -14.15 -4.73
N LEU A 368 -19.57 -13.94 -5.34
CA LEU A 368 -18.89 -12.64 -5.31
C LEU A 368 -19.23 -11.89 -6.59
N SER A 369 -19.94 -10.80 -6.48
CA SER A 369 -20.28 -9.89 -7.58
C SER A 369 -19.31 -8.72 -7.60
N LEU A 370 -18.62 -8.51 -8.73
CA LEU A 370 -17.76 -7.36 -8.98
C LEU A 370 -18.42 -6.46 -9.99
N THR A 371 -18.57 -5.19 -9.68
CA THR A 371 -19.01 -4.16 -10.61
C THR A 371 -17.99 -3.04 -10.67
N ALA A 372 -17.50 -2.75 -11.87
CA ALA A 372 -16.58 -1.64 -12.11
C ALA A 372 -17.12 -0.70 -13.17
N TYR A 373 -16.73 0.57 -13.08
CA TYR A 373 -17.04 1.60 -14.07
C TYR A 373 -15.74 2.08 -14.70
N THR A 374 -15.71 2.18 -16.02
CA THR A 374 -14.53 2.60 -16.78
C THR A 374 -14.91 3.50 -17.95
N SER A 375 -14.06 4.47 -18.24
CA SER A 375 -14.19 5.31 -19.43
C SER A 375 -13.48 4.73 -20.67
N LYS A 376 -12.70 3.64 -20.50
CA LYS A 376 -11.96 2.99 -21.58
C LYS A 376 -12.52 1.63 -21.91
N LEU A 377 -12.73 1.41 -23.21
CA LEU A 377 -13.14 0.12 -23.75
C LEU A 377 -11.99 -0.89 -23.76
N ASN A 378 -12.34 -2.18 -23.73
CA ASN A 378 -11.42 -3.31 -23.90
C ASN A 378 -10.30 -3.45 -22.87
N SER A 379 -10.43 -2.81 -21.71
CA SER A 379 -9.47 -3.02 -20.63
C SER A 379 -10.03 -4.05 -19.63
N PRO A 380 -9.30 -5.15 -19.37
CA PRO A 380 -9.75 -6.12 -18.39
C PRO A 380 -9.76 -5.49 -16.99
N VAL A 381 -10.84 -5.66 -16.27
CA VAL A 381 -10.90 -5.42 -14.83
C VAL A 381 -10.40 -6.67 -14.14
N LEU A 382 -9.40 -6.50 -13.30
CA LEU A 382 -8.86 -7.56 -12.48
C LEU A 382 -9.07 -7.20 -11.00
N CYS A 383 -9.55 -8.16 -10.24
CA CYS A 383 -9.56 -8.13 -8.78
C CYS A 383 -8.93 -9.42 -8.27
N GLN A 384 -8.05 -9.31 -7.29
CA GLN A 384 -7.56 -10.49 -6.58
C GLN A 384 -8.32 -10.61 -5.27
N ILE A 385 -8.80 -11.82 -4.99
CA ILE A 385 -9.42 -12.14 -3.71
C ILE A 385 -8.52 -13.10 -2.94
N VAL A 386 -8.27 -12.79 -1.68
CA VAL A 386 -7.53 -13.65 -0.76
C VAL A 386 -8.56 -14.43 0.04
N THR A 387 -8.58 -15.74 -0.13
CA THR A 387 -9.52 -16.64 0.55
C THR A 387 -8.77 -17.66 1.39
N ALA A 388 -9.44 -18.18 2.41
CA ALA A 388 -8.98 -19.33 3.18
C ALA A 388 -10.01 -20.46 3.11
N ARG A 389 -9.53 -21.70 3.01
CA ARG A 389 -10.34 -22.92 3.10
C ARG A 389 -9.76 -23.88 4.12
N VAL A 390 -10.58 -24.74 4.67
CA VAL A 390 -10.15 -25.75 5.62
C VAL A 390 -9.14 -26.70 4.97
N VAL A 391 -8.05 -26.96 5.66
CA VAL A 391 -7.09 -28.01 5.28
C VAL A 391 -7.64 -29.33 5.77
N ALA A 392 -7.92 -30.27 4.86
CA ALA A 392 -8.27 -31.63 5.28
C ALA A 392 -7.12 -32.18 6.15
N PRO A 393 -7.42 -32.77 7.31
CA PRO A 393 -6.38 -33.43 8.10
C PRO A 393 -5.67 -34.47 7.22
N PRO A 394 -4.35 -34.65 7.35
CA PRO A 394 -3.65 -35.70 6.62
C PRO A 394 -4.40 -37.00 6.89
N ARG A 395 -4.84 -37.67 5.82
CA ARG A 395 -5.45 -39.00 5.96
C ARG A 395 -4.48 -39.82 6.74
N ALA A 396 -4.88 -40.26 7.94
CA ALA A 396 -4.13 -41.22 8.69
C ALA A 396 -3.95 -42.43 7.76
N SER A 397 -2.72 -42.71 7.37
CA SER A 397 -2.43 -43.95 6.65
C SER A 397 -2.71 -45.09 7.64
N THR A 398 -3.87 -45.64 7.56
CA THR A 398 -4.21 -46.89 8.22
C THR A 398 -3.33 -47.95 7.56
N ARG A 399 -2.11 -48.10 8.06
CA ARG A 399 -1.38 -49.35 7.91
C ARG A 399 -2.17 -50.38 8.74
N TYR A 400 -3.00 -51.11 8.08
CA TYR A 400 -3.53 -52.33 8.62
C TYR A 400 -2.31 -53.23 8.90
N LEU A 401 -1.93 -53.32 10.16
CA LEU A 401 -1.14 -54.43 10.68
C LEU A 401 -2.06 -55.66 10.65
N ASN A 402 -2.20 -56.26 9.48
CA ASN A 402 -2.63 -57.66 9.37
C ASN A 402 -1.34 -58.49 9.26
N ASP A 403 -0.77 -58.80 10.39
CA ASP A 403 0.15 -59.94 10.49
C ASP A 403 -0.31 -60.79 11.66
N SER A 404 -1.26 -61.67 11.37
CA SER A 404 -1.67 -62.78 12.21
C SER A 404 -1.37 -64.07 11.44
N SER A 405 -0.09 -64.35 11.25
CA SER A 405 0.37 -65.72 10.95
C SER A 405 0.72 -66.43 12.25
N VAL A 406 -0.29 -66.97 12.88
CA VAL A 406 -0.14 -68.04 13.87
C VAL A 406 0.19 -69.29 13.08
N ASN A 407 1.43 -69.67 13.06
CA ASN A 407 1.83 -71.03 12.64
C ASN A 407 1.81 -71.97 13.85
N GLY A 408 0.87 -72.87 13.75
CA GLY A 408 0.72 -73.95 14.71
C GLY A 408 1.91 -74.89 14.71
N LEU A 409 2.40 -75.19 15.89
CA LEU A 409 3.23 -76.33 16.21
C LEU A 409 2.39 -77.61 15.97
N ARG A 410 2.91 -78.53 15.14
CA ARG A 410 2.63 -79.98 15.24
C ARG A 410 3.88 -80.70 15.62
N GLN A 411 3.75 -81.43 16.72
CA GLN A 411 4.62 -82.45 17.16
C GLN A 411 4.66 -83.66 16.18
N HIS A 412 5.84 -84.15 15.90
CA HIS A 412 6.20 -85.54 15.98
C HIS A 412 7.72 -85.65 16.06
#